data_4a9375b1574328aad4e08eb187a5e9cf
#
_entry.id   4a9375b1574328aad4e08eb187a5e9cf
#
_cell.length_a   1.000
_cell.length_b   1.000
_cell.length_c   1.000
_cell.angle_alpha   90.00
_cell.angle_beta   90.00
_cell.angle_gamma   90.00
#
_symmetry.space_group_name_H-M   'P 1'
#
loop_
_entity.id
_entity.type
_entity.pdbx_description
1 polymer ?
#
loop_
_entity_poly.entity_id
_entity_poly.type
_entity_poly.pdbx_seq_one_letter_code
_entity_poly.pdbx_strand_id
1 'polypeptide(L)'
;MKEYRLTDWLPTTRKEVELRGWDELDVILFSGDAYVDHPSFGAAVIGRILEAEGLRVAIVPQPNWRDDLRDFKKLGRPRLFFGVSAGCMDSMVNKYTANKRLRSDDAYTPDARPDMRPEYPSIVYTQILKKLYPDVPVILGGIEASMRRLTHYDYWQDRVRPSILVDSGADALIYGMGEKPIMELVRKLKQQQPILDIPQLAYLTKEVLPQEGDITLFTHEECLKDKKKQASNFRHIEEESNKYAASRILQAVGRQTVVVNPPYAPLTEAELDRSFDLPYTRLPHPKYKGKRIPAYDMIKFSVNIHRGCFGGCAFCTISAHQGKFIVSRSKESILKEVKAVMELPDFKGYLSDLGGPSANMYKMRGRDEAICKKCKRPSCIHPKVCPNLNTDHSPLLDIYHAVDNLPGIKKSFIGSGVRYDLLLQQSKDPKTNKSTQEYTRELIVRHVSGRLKVAPEHTSERVLSIMRKPPFSQFGEFKKIFDRINREEGLRQQLIPYFISSHPGCKEEDMAELAVITKRLDFHLEQVQDFTPTPMTVATEAWYTGFHPYTLEPVFSAKTQREKLAQRQFFFWYKPEERRNIINELRRIGRKDLIDKLYGK
;
A
#
# COMPACT_ATOMS: atom_id res chain seq x y z
N MET A 1 6.27 33.69 -5.17
CA MET A 1 5.53 32.61 -4.46
C MET A 1 4.06 32.76 -4.81
N LYS A 2 3.39 31.64 -5.12
CA LYS A 2 1.95 31.63 -5.36
C LYS A 2 1.22 31.97 -4.06
N GLU A 3 0.38 32.99 -4.07
CA GLU A 3 -0.51 33.27 -2.95
C GLU A 3 -1.73 32.38 -3.03
N TYR A 4 -2.04 31.70 -1.93
CA TYR A 4 -3.20 30.83 -1.82
C TYR A 4 -4.27 31.48 -0.95
N ARG A 5 -5.52 31.40 -1.41
CA ARG A 5 -6.71 31.79 -0.64
C ARG A 5 -7.29 30.58 0.08
N LEU A 6 -7.98 30.76 1.18
CA LEU A 6 -8.60 29.65 1.93
C LEU A 6 -9.55 28.81 1.05
N THR A 7 -10.16 29.41 0.06
CA THR A 7 -11.03 28.75 -0.93
C THR A 7 -10.29 27.88 -1.94
N ASP A 8 -8.94 27.87 -1.94
CA ASP A 8 -8.17 26.97 -2.81
C ASP A 8 -8.10 25.53 -2.23
N TRP A 9 -8.43 25.35 -0.94
CA TRP A 9 -8.65 24.03 -0.33
C TRP A 9 -10.14 23.69 -0.31
N LEU A 10 -10.47 22.41 -0.29
CA LEU A 10 -11.83 21.97 0.03
C LEU A 10 -12.21 22.40 1.46
N PRO A 11 -13.44 22.84 1.70
CA PRO A 11 -13.85 23.35 2.98
C PRO A 11 -13.88 22.26 4.06
N THR A 12 -13.54 22.63 5.30
CA THR A 12 -13.55 21.77 6.49
C THR A 12 -14.51 22.29 7.59
N THR A 13 -15.03 23.50 7.40
CA THR A 13 -15.94 24.17 8.34
C THR A 13 -17.11 24.81 7.61
N ARG A 14 -18.21 25.09 8.33
CA ARG A 14 -19.39 25.77 7.77
C ARG A 14 -19.03 27.15 7.21
N LYS A 15 -18.19 27.91 7.90
CA LYS A 15 -17.71 29.22 7.44
C LYS A 15 -16.97 29.12 6.09
N GLU A 16 -16.15 28.08 5.89
CA GLU A 16 -15.46 27.89 4.61
C GLU A 16 -16.41 27.48 3.47
N VAL A 17 -17.48 26.75 3.79
CA VAL A 17 -18.58 26.45 2.83
C VAL A 17 -19.26 27.75 2.39
N GLU A 18 -19.60 28.62 3.36
CA GLU A 18 -20.23 29.92 3.10
C GLU A 18 -19.33 30.86 2.31
N LEU A 19 -18.00 30.85 2.55
CA LEU A 19 -17.03 31.63 1.75
C LEU A 19 -17.00 31.24 0.26
N ARG A 20 -17.43 30.02 -0.07
CA ARG A 20 -17.60 29.55 -1.46
C ARG A 20 -18.97 29.88 -2.05
N GLY A 21 -19.84 30.54 -1.28
CA GLY A 21 -21.22 30.83 -1.66
C GLY A 21 -22.11 29.59 -1.70
N TRP A 22 -21.75 28.53 -0.96
CA TRP A 22 -22.52 27.30 -0.88
C TRP A 22 -23.41 27.28 0.36
N ASP A 23 -24.66 26.96 0.18
CA ASP A 23 -25.67 26.80 1.22
C ASP A 23 -25.82 25.34 1.67
N GLU A 24 -25.55 24.39 0.77
CA GLU A 24 -25.59 22.95 1.01
C GLU A 24 -24.40 22.24 0.35
N LEU A 25 -24.15 21.01 0.76
CA LEU A 25 -23.08 20.15 0.27
C LEU A 25 -23.67 18.92 -0.43
N ASP A 26 -23.03 18.48 -1.51
CA ASP A 26 -23.40 17.25 -2.20
C ASP A 26 -22.77 16.02 -1.56
N VAL A 27 -21.50 16.11 -1.16
CA VAL A 27 -20.75 15.04 -0.50
C VAL A 27 -19.92 15.59 0.65
N ILE A 28 -19.88 14.85 1.75
CA ILE A 28 -18.99 15.12 2.88
C ILE A 28 -18.08 13.90 3.09
N LEU A 29 -16.76 14.10 3.03
CA LEU A 29 -15.76 13.07 3.21
C LEU A 29 -15.19 13.10 4.63
N PHE A 30 -15.28 11.97 5.34
CA PHE A 30 -14.67 11.77 6.66
C PHE A 30 -13.36 11.00 6.50
N SER A 31 -12.27 11.53 7.05
CA SER A 31 -10.94 10.93 6.96
C SER A 31 -10.28 10.78 8.33
N GLY A 32 -9.63 9.64 8.56
CA GLY A 32 -8.78 9.44 9.74
C GLY A 32 -7.47 10.24 9.71
N ASP A 33 -7.06 10.77 8.57
CA ASP A 33 -5.84 11.58 8.41
C ASP A 33 -6.13 13.07 8.55
N ALA A 34 -5.10 13.85 8.90
CA ALA A 34 -5.10 15.29 8.70
C ALA A 34 -5.29 15.63 7.21
N TYR A 35 -5.96 16.73 6.90
CA TYR A 35 -6.18 17.14 5.52
C TYR A 35 -4.94 17.81 4.94
N VAL A 36 -4.32 17.09 4.01
CA VAL A 36 -3.28 17.61 3.11
C VAL A 36 -3.83 17.53 1.68
N ASP A 37 -3.88 18.63 0.99
CA ASP A 37 -4.42 18.72 -0.37
C ASP A 37 -3.35 18.28 -1.40
N HIS A 38 -3.11 16.98 -1.46
CA HIS A 38 -2.00 16.39 -2.21
C HIS A 38 -2.44 15.09 -2.92
N PRO A 39 -1.95 14.78 -4.13
CA PRO A 39 -2.35 13.58 -4.88
C PRO A 39 -1.94 12.24 -4.22
N SER A 40 -1.16 12.27 -3.14
CA SER A 40 -0.85 11.09 -2.33
C SER A 40 -1.81 10.87 -1.16
N PHE A 41 -2.80 11.76 -0.93
CA PHE A 41 -3.78 11.63 0.13
C PHE A 41 -5.16 11.31 -0.44
N GLY A 42 -5.69 10.13 -0.12
CA GLY A 42 -6.90 9.60 -0.74
C GLY A 42 -8.13 10.52 -0.59
N ALA A 43 -8.33 11.14 0.56
CA ALA A 43 -9.44 12.08 0.77
C ALA A 43 -9.33 13.31 -0.15
N ALA A 44 -8.12 13.83 -0.36
CA ALA A 44 -7.88 14.93 -1.28
C ALA A 44 -8.15 14.49 -2.73
N VAL A 45 -7.66 13.32 -3.14
CA VAL A 45 -7.88 12.80 -4.50
C VAL A 45 -9.37 12.65 -4.79
N ILE A 46 -10.10 11.94 -3.95
CA ILE A 46 -11.55 11.73 -4.13
C ILE A 46 -12.31 13.07 -4.07
N GLY A 47 -11.96 13.95 -3.12
CA GLY A 47 -12.57 15.26 -3.00
C GLY A 47 -12.36 16.13 -4.23
N ARG A 48 -11.14 16.17 -4.79
CA ARG A 48 -10.83 16.92 -6.01
C ARG A 48 -11.50 16.35 -7.25
N ILE A 49 -11.60 15.02 -7.37
CA ILE A 49 -12.35 14.38 -8.46
C ILE A 49 -13.82 14.79 -8.40
N LEU A 50 -14.43 14.71 -7.24
CA LEU A 50 -15.84 15.09 -7.05
C LEU A 50 -16.07 16.57 -7.30
N GLU A 51 -15.16 17.45 -6.87
CA GLU A 51 -15.21 18.89 -7.15
C GLU A 51 -15.11 19.16 -8.66
N ALA A 52 -14.23 18.46 -9.37
CA ALA A 52 -14.08 18.56 -10.84
C ALA A 52 -15.33 18.09 -11.60
N GLU A 53 -16.14 17.19 -11.01
CA GLU A 53 -17.46 16.80 -11.52
C GLU A 53 -18.59 17.80 -11.16
N GLY A 54 -18.22 18.97 -10.65
CA GLY A 54 -19.16 20.06 -10.32
C GLY A 54 -19.92 19.87 -9.01
N LEU A 55 -19.41 19.05 -8.08
CA LEU A 55 -20.04 18.82 -6.79
C LEU A 55 -19.49 19.75 -5.72
N ARG A 56 -20.34 20.11 -4.77
CA ARG A 56 -19.98 20.84 -3.54
C ARG A 56 -19.51 19.83 -2.50
N VAL A 57 -18.20 19.77 -2.29
CA VAL A 57 -17.54 18.75 -1.46
C VAL A 57 -16.85 19.39 -0.27
N ALA A 58 -16.98 18.79 0.90
CA ALA A 58 -16.24 19.15 2.10
C ALA A 58 -15.50 17.93 2.67
N ILE A 59 -14.43 18.20 3.42
CA ILE A 59 -13.67 17.16 4.15
C ILE A 59 -13.76 17.43 5.65
N VAL A 60 -14.06 16.39 6.42
CA VAL A 60 -13.96 16.37 7.89
C VAL A 60 -12.76 15.51 8.26
N PRO A 61 -11.58 16.12 8.45
CA PRO A 61 -10.37 15.38 8.80
C PRO A 61 -10.34 15.14 10.31
N GLN A 62 -10.04 13.92 10.71
CA GLN A 62 -9.85 13.49 12.10
C GLN A 62 -10.97 13.98 13.04
N PRO A 63 -12.25 13.62 12.78
CA PRO A 63 -13.36 14.05 13.62
C PRO A 63 -13.20 13.49 15.03
N ASN A 64 -13.53 14.31 16.05
CA ASN A 64 -13.57 13.83 17.42
C ASN A 64 -14.81 12.95 17.63
N TRP A 65 -14.58 11.68 17.98
CA TRP A 65 -15.64 10.69 18.20
C TRP A 65 -15.96 10.48 19.71
N ARG A 66 -15.28 11.19 20.60
CA ARG A 66 -15.35 11.01 22.06
C ARG A 66 -16.18 12.08 22.77
N ASP A 67 -16.56 13.14 22.07
CA ASP A 67 -17.32 14.27 22.61
C ASP A 67 -18.81 14.23 22.21
N ASP A 68 -19.42 15.39 22.14
CA ASP A 68 -20.80 15.62 21.70
C ASP A 68 -21.05 15.37 20.19
N LEU A 69 -20.09 14.82 19.50
CA LEU A 69 -20.10 14.55 18.06
C LEU A 69 -20.25 15.82 17.20
N ARG A 70 -19.72 16.93 17.68
CA ARG A 70 -19.78 18.23 17.00
C ARG A 70 -19.18 18.17 15.61
N ASP A 71 -18.05 17.48 15.43
CA ASP A 71 -17.39 17.34 14.13
C ASP A 71 -18.24 16.60 13.11
N PHE A 72 -19.08 15.66 13.55
CA PHE A 72 -20.00 14.91 12.68
C PHE A 72 -21.25 15.70 12.31
N LYS A 73 -21.58 16.75 13.08
CA LYS A 73 -22.79 17.57 12.90
C LYS A 73 -22.51 18.91 12.21
N LYS A 74 -21.29 19.46 12.33
CA LYS A 74 -20.96 20.86 11.96
C LYS A 74 -21.21 21.24 10.51
N LEU A 75 -21.16 20.28 9.59
CA LEU A 75 -21.42 20.51 8.15
C LEU A 75 -22.84 20.12 7.73
N GLY A 76 -23.60 19.51 8.63
CA GLY A 76 -24.97 19.07 8.36
C GLY A 76 -25.04 17.81 7.47
N ARG A 77 -26.13 17.71 6.72
CA ARG A 77 -26.47 16.59 5.86
C ARG A 77 -26.04 16.86 4.41
N PRO A 78 -25.33 15.95 3.72
CA PRO A 78 -25.09 16.08 2.29
C PRO A 78 -26.31 15.64 1.49
N ARG A 79 -26.39 16.08 0.25
CA ARG A 79 -27.48 15.71 -0.67
C ARG A 79 -27.35 14.28 -1.18
N LEU A 80 -26.13 13.77 -1.40
CA LEU A 80 -25.89 12.48 -2.06
C LEU A 80 -25.43 11.43 -1.06
N PHE A 81 -24.27 11.60 -0.42
CA PHE A 81 -23.71 10.58 0.48
C PHE A 81 -22.62 11.13 1.41
N PHE A 82 -22.33 10.40 2.46
CA PHE A 82 -21.10 10.48 3.23
C PHE A 82 -20.07 9.50 2.69
N GLY A 83 -18.85 9.97 2.40
CA GLY A 83 -17.70 9.11 2.12
C GLY A 83 -16.84 8.93 3.38
N VAL A 84 -16.44 7.71 3.71
CA VAL A 84 -15.65 7.41 4.90
C VAL A 84 -14.39 6.63 4.56
N SER A 85 -13.24 7.08 5.07
CA SER A 85 -11.94 6.41 4.95
C SER A 85 -11.15 6.50 6.25
N ALA A 86 -10.40 5.46 6.59
CA ALA A 86 -9.46 5.47 7.72
C ALA A 86 -8.22 6.35 7.47
N GLY A 87 -7.96 6.74 6.23
CA GLY A 87 -6.79 7.48 5.80
C GLY A 87 -5.91 6.69 4.81
N CYS A 88 -4.67 7.14 4.64
CA CYS A 88 -3.72 6.55 3.69
C CYS A 88 -3.19 5.18 4.12
N MET A 89 -3.25 4.87 5.40
CA MET A 89 -2.86 3.58 5.96
C MET A 89 -4.03 2.88 6.65
N ASP A 90 -3.93 1.57 6.77
CA ASP A 90 -4.75 0.80 7.69
C ASP A 90 -4.56 1.33 9.12
N SER A 91 -5.66 1.61 9.82
CA SER A 91 -5.60 2.26 11.13
C SER A 91 -4.86 1.44 12.17
N MET A 92 -5.04 0.11 12.13
CA MET A 92 -4.44 -0.79 13.11
C MET A 92 -2.93 -0.95 12.85
N VAL A 93 -2.50 -1.02 11.57
CA VAL A 93 -1.08 -1.01 11.18
C VAL A 93 -0.42 0.32 11.56
N ASN A 94 -1.15 1.43 11.42
CA ASN A 94 -0.64 2.75 11.78
C ASN A 94 -0.53 2.93 13.31
N LYS A 95 -1.49 2.42 14.07
CA LYS A 95 -1.60 2.61 15.53
C LYS A 95 -0.70 1.65 16.32
N TYR A 96 -0.48 0.44 15.82
CA TYR A 96 0.21 -0.63 16.56
C TYR A 96 1.46 -1.13 15.86
N THR A 97 2.43 -1.58 16.65
CA THR A 97 3.57 -2.38 16.17
C THR A 97 3.15 -3.83 15.90
N ALA A 98 4.03 -4.62 15.26
CA ALA A 98 3.83 -6.06 15.06
C ALA A 98 3.64 -6.86 16.36
N ASN A 99 4.10 -6.34 17.50
CA ASN A 99 3.92 -6.92 18.82
C ASN A 99 2.74 -6.30 19.60
N LYS A 100 1.78 -5.70 18.89
CA LYS A 100 0.56 -5.09 19.45
C LYS A 100 0.81 -3.98 20.49
N ARG A 101 1.99 -3.34 20.46
CA ARG A 101 2.28 -2.17 21.28
C ARG A 101 1.82 -0.91 20.57
N LEU A 102 1.20 0.01 21.30
CA LEU A 102 0.87 1.33 20.77
C LEU A 102 2.14 2.04 20.29
N ARG A 103 2.05 2.68 19.14
CA ARG A 103 3.10 3.58 18.65
C ARG A 103 3.00 4.92 19.40
N SER A 104 4.16 5.52 19.64
CA SER A 104 4.26 6.87 20.24
C SER A 104 3.85 7.97 19.27
N ASP A 105 3.92 7.71 17.97
CA ASP A 105 3.75 8.71 16.93
C ASP A 105 2.77 8.24 15.86
N ASP A 106 2.00 9.18 15.32
CA ASP A 106 1.18 9.01 14.12
C ASP A 106 1.62 10.02 13.06
N ALA A 107 2.27 9.55 12.01
CA ALA A 107 2.82 10.41 10.96
C ALA A 107 1.77 11.21 10.19
N TYR A 108 0.51 10.78 10.21
CA TYR A 108 -0.60 11.41 9.48
C TYR A 108 -1.38 12.41 10.33
N THR A 109 -0.88 12.75 11.50
CA THR A 109 -1.51 13.72 12.40
C THR A 109 -0.64 14.94 12.65
N PRO A 110 -1.23 16.09 12.99
CA PRO A 110 -0.45 17.27 13.35
C PRO A 110 0.44 16.99 14.56
N ASP A 111 1.72 17.37 14.45
CA ASP A 111 2.76 17.17 15.45
C ASP A 111 2.97 15.70 15.84
N ALA A 112 2.69 14.78 14.91
CA ALA A 112 2.76 13.33 15.09
C ALA A 112 1.94 12.81 16.30
N ARG A 113 0.93 13.53 16.76
CA ARG A 113 0.17 13.17 17.96
C ARG A 113 -0.52 11.82 17.78
N PRO A 114 -0.28 10.86 18.68
CA PRO A 114 -0.95 9.56 18.61
C PRO A 114 -2.43 9.70 19.02
N ASP A 115 -3.21 8.67 18.72
CA ASP A 115 -4.59 8.50 19.19
C ASP A 115 -5.59 9.59 18.74
N MET A 116 -5.31 10.23 17.58
CA MET A 116 -6.20 11.20 16.93
C MET A 116 -7.26 10.56 16.05
N ARG A 117 -7.27 9.23 15.95
CA ARG A 117 -8.30 8.43 15.27
C ARG A 117 -8.69 7.23 16.14
N PRO A 118 -9.93 6.72 16.06
CA PRO A 118 -10.31 5.49 16.76
C PRO A 118 -9.61 4.28 16.18
N GLU A 119 -9.73 3.14 16.83
CA GLU A 119 -9.52 1.85 16.18
C GLU A 119 -10.63 1.66 15.15
N TYR A 120 -10.26 1.17 13.96
CA TYR A 120 -11.19 0.97 12.84
C TYR A 120 -12.06 2.20 12.53
N PRO A 121 -11.47 3.36 12.16
CA PRO A 121 -12.21 4.59 11.88
C PRO A 121 -13.33 4.38 10.85
N SER A 122 -13.12 3.51 9.86
CA SER A 122 -14.14 3.17 8.87
C SER A 122 -15.41 2.62 9.52
N ILE A 123 -15.28 1.84 10.58
CA ILE A 123 -16.42 1.29 11.34
C ILE A 123 -17.02 2.37 12.24
N VAL A 124 -16.19 2.99 13.09
CA VAL A 124 -16.65 3.93 14.11
C VAL A 124 -17.32 5.16 13.48
N TYR A 125 -16.71 5.75 12.47
CA TYR A 125 -17.28 6.93 11.81
C TYR A 125 -18.58 6.59 11.10
N THR A 126 -18.66 5.43 10.43
CA THR A 126 -19.88 4.99 9.76
C THR A 126 -21.01 4.77 10.75
N GLN A 127 -20.79 4.08 11.86
CA GLN A 127 -21.80 3.84 12.88
C GLN A 127 -22.35 5.14 13.48
N ILE A 128 -21.47 6.13 13.70
CA ILE A 128 -21.87 7.46 14.17
C ILE A 128 -22.77 8.16 13.12
N LEU A 129 -22.33 8.15 11.85
CA LEU A 129 -23.07 8.78 10.75
C LEU A 129 -24.43 8.12 10.52
N LYS A 130 -24.49 6.79 10.53
CA LYS A 130 -25.76 6.05 10.39
C LYS A 130 -26.71 6.31 11.56
N LYS A 131 -26.20 6.54 12.77
CA LYS A 131 -27.02 6.94 13.92
C LYS A 131 -27.55 8.36 13.80
N LEU A 132 -26.72 9.32 13.32
CA LEU A 132 -27.11 10.72 13.19
C LEU A 132 -27.97 11.00 11.96
N TYR A 133 -27.70 10.29 10.85
CA TYR A 133 -28.34 10.48 9.54
C TYR A 133 -28.70 9.13 8.91
N PRO A 134 -29.68 8.42 9.47
CA PRO A 134 -29.99 7.02 9.07
C PRO A 134 -30.41 6.86 7.62
N ASP A 135 -30.91 7.89 7.01
CA ASP A 135 -31.44 7.92 5.63
C ASP A 135 -30.41 8.41 4.60
N VAL A 136 -29.22 8.86 5.03
CA VAL A 136 -28.14 9.26 4.11
C VAL A 136 -27.21 8.09 3.85
N PRO A 137 -26.93 7.75 2.57
CA PRO A 137 -25.98 6.70 2.26
C PRO A 137 -24.59 6.99 2.82
N VAL A 138 -23.93 5.94 3.33
CA VAL A 138 -22.52 5.97 3.73
C VAL A 138 -21.72 5.01 2.87
N ILE A 139 -20.76 5.56 2.13
CA ILE A 139 -19.90 4.81 1.21
C ILE A 139 -18.49 4.72 1.80
N LEU A 140 -18.03 3.50 2.03
CA LEU A 140 -16.67 3.25 2.49
C LEU A 140 -15.67 3.29 1.32
N GLY A 141 -14.44 3.71 1.61
CA GLY A 141 -13.33 3.66 0.68
C GLY A 141 -11.98 3.58 1.40
N GLY A 142 -10.91 3.54 0.62
CA GLY A 142 -9.54 3.49 1.13
C GLY A 142 -9.07 2.08 1.51
N ILE A 143 -7.82 1.99 1.99
CA ILE A 143 -7.14 0.71 2.18
C ILE A 143 -7.79 -0.15 3.28
N GLU A 144 -8.17 0.43 4.42
CA GLU A 144 -8.77 -0.31 5.52
C GLU A 144 -10.05 -1.03 5.10
N ALA A 145 -10.95 -0.33 4.42
CA ALA A 145 -12.19 -0.89 3.92
C ALA A 145 -11.93 -1.93 2.82
N SER A 146 -11.03 -1.64 1.87
CA SER A 146 -10.68 -2.56 0.78
C SER A 146 -10.17 -3.90 1.30
N MET A 147 -9.31 -3.87 2.34
CA MET A 147 -8.70 -5.07 2.90
C MET A 147 -9.68 -5.89 3.78
N ARG A 148 -10.83 -5.32 4.15
CA ARG A 148 -11.84 -5.95 5.01
C ARG A 148 -13.19 -6.16 4.30
N ARG A 149 -13.22 -6.13 2.96
CA ARG A 149 -14.47 -6.25 2.19
C ARG A 149 -15.16 -7.61 2.25
N LEU A 150 -14.42 -8.65 2.63
CA LEU A 150 -14.89 -10.04 2.81
C LEU A 150 -14.51 -10.53 4.21
N THR A 151 -14.90 -11.77 4.54
CA THR A 151 -14.43 -12.43 5.77
C THR A 151 -12.91 -12.44 5.81
N HIS A 152 -12.33 -12.01 6.92
CA HIS A 152 -10.90 -11.81 7.08
C HIS A 152 -10.45 -12.10 8.50
N TYR A 153 -9.19 -12.49 8.68
CA TYR A 153 -8.58 -12.58 10.00
C TYR A 153 -8.10 -11.20 10.46
N ASP A 154 -8.55 -10.79 11.64
CA ASP A 154 -8.08 -9.58 12.33
C ASP A 154 -7.02 -9.95 13.38
N TYR A 155 -5.79 -9.53 13.11
CA TYR A 155 -4.63 -9.83 13.96
C TYR A 155 -4.73 -9.22 15.36
N TRP A 156 -5.24 -7.99 15.48
CA TRP A 156 -5.26 -7.26 16.75
C TRP A 156 -6.30 -7.81 17.70
N GLN A 157 -7.45 -8.24 17.18
CA GLN A 157 -8.51 -8.90 17.93
C GLN A 157 -8.35 -10.43 18.01
N ASP A 158 -7.38 -10.99 17.29
CA ASP A 158 -7.09 -12.43 17.18
C ASP A 158 -8.33 -13.26 16.84
N ARG A 159 -9.10 -12.83 15.85
CA ARG A 159 -10.32 -13.53 15.40
C ARG A 159 -10.62 -13.27 13.93
N VAL A 160 -11.38 -14.20 13.35
CA VAL A 160 -11.99 -13.99 12.04
C VAL A 160 -13.19 -13.07 12.19
N ARG A 161 -13.26 -12.05 11.35
CA ARG A 161 -14.35 -11.08 11.31
C ARG A 161 -15.12 -11.19 9.98
N PRO A 162 -16.40 -10.85 9.97
CA PRO A 162 -17.16 -10.73 8.74
C PRO A 162 -16.68 -9.55 7.90
N SER A 163 -17.27 -9.34 6.75
CA SER A 163 -17.05 -8.12 5.96
C SER A 163 -17.24 -6.86 6.82
N ILE A 164 -16.40 -5.85 6.58
CA ILE A 164 -16.54 -4.53 7.22
C ILE A 164 -17.91 -3.87 6.96
N LEU A 165 -18.60 -4.26 5.89
CA LEU A 165 -19.97 -3.80 5.63
C LEU A 165 -20.95 -4.28 6.71
N VAL A 166 -20.77 -5.50 7.23
CA VAL A 166 -21.58 -6.04 8.33
C VAL A 166 -21.26 -5.30 9.63
N ASP A 167 -19.98 -5.10 9.91
CA ASP A 167 -19.54 -4.48 11.17
C ASP A 167 -19.86 -2.97 11.23
N SER A 168 -19.79 -2.28 10.09
CA SER A 168 -19.99 -0.82 10.04
C SER A 168 -21.44 -0.41 9.81
N GLY A 169 -22.22 -1.22 9.09
CA GLY A 169 -23.55 -0.85 8.60
C GLY A 169 -23.51 0.13 7.43
N ALA A 170 -22.40 0.22 6.71
CA ALA A 170 -22.30 1.04 5.50
C ALA A 170 -23.16 0.48 4.37
N ASP A 171 -23.65 1.37 3.50
CA ASP A 171 -24.53 0.99 2.39
C ASP A 171 -23.76 0.35 1.23
N ALA A 172 -22.51 0.78 1.00
CA ALA A 172 -21.62 0.18 0.02
C ALA A 172 -20.15 0.50 0.33
N LEU A 173 -19.27 -0.20 -0.38
CA LEU A 173 -17.82 -0.04 -0.27
C LEU A 173 -17.22 -0.01 -1.67
N ILE A 174 -16.41 1.00 -1.95
CA ILE A 174 -15.55 1.08 -3.12
C ILE A 174 -14.16 0.59 -2.73
N TYR A 175 -13.72 -0.54 -3.32
CA TYR A 175 -12.40 -1.10 -3.02
C TYR A 175 -11.36 -0.72 -4.07
N GLY A 176 -10.08 -0.78 -3.70
CA GLY A 176 -8.97 -0.43 -4.58
C GLY A 176 -8.88 1.06 -4.89
N MET A 177 -8.49 1.39 -6.11
CA MET A 177 -8.36 2.78 -6.58
C MET A 177 -9.72 3.33 -6.98
N GLY A 178 -10.20 4.33 -6.27
CA GLY A 178 -11.61 4.77 -6.28
C GLY A 178 -12.02 5.72 -7.42
N GLU A 179 -11.13 6.12 -8.31
CA GLU A 179 -11.38 7.21 -9.27
C GLU A 179 -12.56 6.92 -10.21
N LYS A 180 -12.56 5.77 -10.89
CA LYS A 180 -13.66 5.39 -11.80
C LYS A 180 -14.97 5.10 -11.05
N PRO A 181 -14.99 4.23 -10.05
CA PRO A 181 -16.24 3.87 -9.40
C PRO A 181 -16.90 5.06 -8.69
N ILE A 182 -16.15 6.02 -8.15
CA ILE A 182 -16.75 7.19 -7.50
C ILE A 182 -17.46 8.12 -8.51
N MET A 183 -16.89 8.30 -9.70
CA MET A 183 -17.54 9.08 -10.75
C MET A 183 -18.82 8.41 -11.24
N GLU A 184 -18.77 7.09 -11.43
CA GLU A 184 -19.95 6.30 -11.84
C GLU A 184 -21.04 6.32 -10.76
N LEU A 185 -20.66 6.19 -9.49
CA LEU A 185 -21.57 6.31 -8.35
C LEU A 185 -22.31 7.65 -8.37
N VAL A 186 -21.59 8.75 -8.52
CA VAL A 186 -22.18 10.09 -8.57
C VAL A 186 -23.12 10.24 -9.76
N ARG A 187 -22.71 9.76 -10.94
CA ARG A 187 -23.53 9.81 -12.15
C ARG A 187 -24.87 9.10 -11.92
N LYS A 188 -24.83 7.88 -11.37
CA LYS A 188 -26.03 7.08 -11.10
C LYS A 188 -26.92 7.71 -10.03
N LEU A 189 -26.33 8.21 -8.93
CA LEU A 189 -27.09 8.89 -7.87
C LEU A 189 -27.79 10.16 -8.38
N LYS A 190 -27.13 10.97 -9.20
CA LYS A 190 -27.77 12.15 -9.84
C LYS A 190 -28.92 11.77 -10.75
N GLN A 191 -28.85 10.61 -11.41
CA GLN A 191 -29.88 10.09 -12.32
C GLN A 191 -30.90 9.19 -11.63
N GLN A 192 -30.81 9.02 -10.31
CA GLN A 192 -31.65 8.09 -9.52
C GLN A 192 -31.64 6.65 -10.05
N GLN A 193 -30.50 6.21 -10.57
CA GLN A 193 -30.29 4.87 -11.09
C GLN A 193 -29.77 3.92 -10.00
N PRO A 194 -30.02 2.61 -10.11
CA PRO A 194 -29.43 1.61 -9.23
C PRO A 194 -27.89 1.66 -9.25
N ILE A 195 -27.25 1.48 -8.09
CA ILE A 195 -25.79 1.55 -7.94
C ILE A 195 -25.12 0.18 -7.80
N LEU A 196 -25.89 -0.89 -7.59
CA LEU A 196 -25.36 -2.20 -7.21
C LEU A 196 -24.63 -2.94 -8.35
N ASP A 197 -24.75 -2.49 -9.57
CA ASP A 197 -24.07 -3.01 -10.76
C ASP A 197 -22.73 -2.30 -11.07
N ILE A 198 -22.36 -1.28 -10.29
CA ILE A 198 -21.10 -0.56 -10.48
C ILE A 198 -19.92 -1.51 -10.26
N PRO A 199 -18.99 -1.66 -11.22
CA PRO A 199 -17.77 -2.40 -11.00
C PRO A 199 -16.97 -1.84 -9.81
N GLN A 200 -16.22 -2.71 -9.12
CA GLN A 200 -15.40 -2.32 -7.96
C GLN A 200 -16.20 -1.86 -6.74
N LEU A 201 -17.52 -2.11 -6.74
CA LEU A 201 -18.38 -1.91 -5.59
C LEU A 201 -18.58 -3.24 -4.84
N ALA A 202 -18.58 -3.18 -3.50
CA ALA A 202 -19.04 -4.26 -2.64
C ALA A 202 -20.24 -3.79 -1.82
N TYR A 203 -21.22 -4.68 -1.62
CA TYR A 203 -22.45 -4.38 -0.89
C TYR A 203 -23.05 -5.62 -0.23
N LEU A 204 -24.00 -5.40 0.67
CA LEU A 204 -24.79 -6.46 1.32
C LEU A 204 -26.16 -6.56 0.69
N THR A 205 -26.65 -7.78 0.47
CA THR A 205 -28.02 -8.05 0.02
C THR A 205 -28.59 -9.29 0.69
N LYS A 206 -29.92 -9.34 0.81
CA LYS A 206 -30.63 -10.54 1.25
C LYS A 206 -30.91 -11.49 0.10
N GLU A 207 -31.00 -10.94 -1.10
CA GLU A 207 -31.30 -11.70 -2.33
C GLU A 207 -30.21 -11.47 -3.35
N VAL A 208 -29.66 -12.55 -3.87
CA VAL A 208 -28.65 -12.54 -4.94
C VAL A 208 -29.29 -13.13 -6.18
N LEU A 209 -29.29 -12.37 -7.26
CA LEU A 209 -29.56 -12.91 -8.59
C LEU A 209 -28.26 -13.54 -9.11
N PRO A 210 -28.20 -14.88 -9.27
CA PRO A 210 -27.02 -15.56 -9.79
C PRO A 210 -26.66 -15.08 -11.19
N GLN A 211 -25.36 -14.96 -11.46
CA GLN A 211 -24.81 -14.64 -12.78
C GLN A 211 -23.85 -15.76 -13.20
N GLU A 212 -23.77 -15.98 -14.50
CA GLU A 212 -22.80 -16.94 -15.03
C GLU A 212 -21.37 -16.49 -14.67
N GLY A 213 -20.58 -17.41 -14.14
CA GLY A 213 -19.21 -17.15 -13.72
C GLY A 213 -19.05 -16.59 -12.32
N ASP A 214 -20.11 -16.47 -11.52
CA ASP A 214 -20.01 -16.11 -10.10
C ASP A 214 -19.14 -17.09 -9.32
N ILE A 215 -18.31 -16.57 -8.43
CA ILE A 215 -17.51 -17.36 -7.49
C ILE A 215 -18.16 -17.28 -6.11
N THR A 216 -18.74 -18.38 -5.68
CA THR A 216 -19.30 -18.52 -4.33
C THR A 216 -18.24 -19.04 -3.39
N LEU A 217 -17.89 -18.25 -2.38
CA LEU A 217 -16.97 -18.62 -1.32
C LEU A 217 -17.68 -19.44 -0.23
N PHE A 218 -16.91 -20.20 0.55
CA PHE A 218 -17.39 -20.73 1.82
C PHE A 218 -17.90 -19.58 2.68
N THR A 219 -18.99 -19.82 3.40
CA THR A 219 -19.65 -18.81 4.23
C THR A 219 -18.74 -18.34 5.38
N HIS A 220 -19.09 -17.20 5.96
CA HIS A 220 -18.39 -16.71 7.15
C HIS A 220 -18.40 -17.76 8.28
N GLU A 221 -19.53 -18.40 8.53
CA GLU A 221 -19.73 -19.41 9.58
C GLU A 221 -18.91 -20.68 9.33
N GLU A 222 -18.73 -21.07 8.07
CA GLU A 222 -17.84 -22.18 7.70
C GLU A 222 -16.38 -21.83 7.92
N CYS A 223 -15.98 -20.59 7.60
CA CYS A 223 -14.61 -20.11 7.83
C CYS A 223 -14.28 -20.02 9.33
N LEU A 224 -15.24 -19.72 10.19
CA LEU A 224 -15.06 -19.76 11.65
C LEU A 224 -14.76 -21.18 12.17
N LYS A 225 -15.31 -22.21 11.52
CA LYS A 225 -15.21 -23.62 11.95
C LYS A 225 -14.01 -24.34 11.31
N ASP A 226 -13.64 -23.95 10.10
CA ASP A 226 -12.63 -24.66 9.30
C ASP A 226 -11.61 -23.68 8.68
N LYS A 227 -10.39 -23.72 9.21
CA LYS A 227 -9.27 -22.88 8.74
C LYS A 227 -8.85 -23.19 7.30
N LYS A 228 -9.05 -24.43 6.79
CA LYS A 228 -8.75 -24.77 5.40
C LYS A 228 -9.74 -24.09 4.44
N LYS A 229 -11.01 -23.97 4.84
CA LYS A 229 -12.02 -23.24 4.08
C LYS A 229 -11.67 -21.76 3.97
N GLN A 230 -11.23 -21.14 5.07
CA GLN A 230 -10.75 -19.76 5.05
C GLN A 230 -9.53 -19.61 4.10
N ALA A 231 -8.54 -20.49 4.17
CA ALA A 231 -7.39 -20.48 3.28
C ALA A 231 -7.80 -20.65 1.80
N SER A 232 -8.73 -21.58 1.51
CA SER A 232 -9.24 -21.80 0.14
C SER A 232 -9.99 -20.57 -0.41
N ASN A 233 -10.81 -19.90 0.40
CA ASN A 233 -11.48 -18.67 0.01
C ASN A 233 -10.48 -17.61 -0.42
N PHE A 234 -9.39 -17.47 0.34
CA PHE A 234 -8.40 -16.43 0.03
C PHE A 234 -7.73 -16.64 -1.33
N ARG A 235 -7.47 -17.87 -1.73
CA ARG A 235 -6.96 -18.17 -3.07
C ARG A 235 -7.87 -17.56 -4.16
N HIS A 236 -9.18 -17.78 -4.09
CA HIS A 236 -10.13 -17.21 -5.05
C HIS A 236 -10.14 -15.68 -5.01
N ILE A 237 -10.12 -15.09 -3.81
CA ILE A 237 -10.08 -13.63 -3.62
C ILE A 237 -8.83 -13.02 -4.28
N GLU A 238 -7.66 -13.63 -4.07
CA GLU A 238 -6.42 -13.12 -4.65
C GLU A 238 -6.38 -13.33 -6.16
N GLU A 239 -6.80 -14.49 -6.67
CA GLU A 239 -6.87 -14.76 -8.11
C GLU A 239 -7.76 -13.73 -8.81
N GLU A 240 -8.97 -13.49 -8.30
CA GLU A 240 -9.89 -12.52 -8.91
C GLU A 240 -9.37 -11.08 -8.81
N SER A 241 -8.70 -10.72 -7.72
CA SER A 241 -8.09 -9.38 -7.57
C SER A 241 -6.95 -9.11 -8.57
N ASN A 242 -6.42 -10.16 -9.21
CA ASN A 242 -5.27 -10.08 -10.12
C ASN A 242 -5.60 -10.43 -11.58
N LYS A 243 -6.87 -10.58 -11.93
CA LYS A 243 -7.32 -10.82 -13.30
C LYS A 243 -7.69 -9.52 -14.02
N TYR A 244 -7.57 -9.51 -15.33
CA TYR A 244 -8.10 -8.47 -16.20
C TYR A 244 -9.65 -8.53 -16.30
N ALA A 245 -10.16 -9.73 -16.47
CA ALA A 245 -11.59 -10.04 -16.47
C ALA A 245 -11.86 -10.93 -15.26
N ALA A 246 -12.15 -10.29 -14.15
CA ALA A 246 -12.47 -10.97 -12.90
C ALA A 246 -13.95 -11.32 -12.83
N SER A 247 -14.27 -12.33 -12.06
CA SER A 247 -15.64 -12.72 -11.72
C SER A 247 -16.15 -11.95 -10.49
N ARG A 248 -17.45 -11.88 -10.37
CA ARG A 248 -18.12 -11.43 -9.15
C ARG A 248 -17.93 -12.47 -8.06
N ILE A 249 -17.65 -12.01 -6.84
CA ILE A 249 -17.46 -12.88 -5.66
C ILE A 249 -18.66 -12.75 -4.74
N LEU A 250 -19.16 -13.87 -4.25
CA LEU A 250 -20.28 -13.98 -3.33
C LEU A 250 -19.84 -14.68 -2.05
N GLN A 251 -20.17 -14.10 -0.89
CA GLN A 251 -19.93 -14.75 0.40
C GLN A 251 -21.10 -14.53 1.35
N ALA A 252 -21.76 -15.59 1.75
CA ALA A 252 -22.84 -15.54 2.73
C ALA A 252 -22.31 -15.25 4.14
N VAL A 253 -23.04 -14.41 4.87
CA VAL A 253 -22.81 -14.03 6.27
C VAL A 253 -24.18 -13.92 6.95
N GLY A 254 -24.51 -14.88 7.80
CA GLY A 254 -25.85 -14.98 8.42
C GLY A 254 -26.94 -15.10 7.36
N ARG A 255 -27.86 -14.14 7.35
CA ARG A 255 -28.99 -14.10 6.40
C ARG A 255 -28.76 -13.17 5.21
N GLN A 256 -27.55 -12.69 5.03
CA GLN A 256 -27.17 -11.77 3.96
C GLN A 256 -26.00 -12.33 3.16
N THR A 257 -25.79 -11.81 1.99
CA THR A 257 -24.64 -12.11 1.15
C THR A 257 -23.86 -10.82 0.86
N VAL A 258 -22.55 -10.89 1.08
CA VAL A 258 -21.63 -9.90 0.56
C VAL A 258 -21.42 -10.18 -0.92
N VAL A 259 -21.70 -9.21 -1.74
CA VAL A 259 -21.43 -9.23 -3.18
C VAL A 259 -20.26 -8.31 -3.46
N VAL A 260 -19.21 -8.80 -4.11
CA VAL A 260 -18.07 -8.02 -4.56
C VAL A 260 -18.05 -8.03 -6.08
N ASN A 261 -18.42 -6.93 -6.69
CA ASN A 261 -18.37 -6.78 -8.15
C ASN A 261 -16.93 -6.81 -8.65
N PRO A 262 -16.67 -7.29 -9.88
CA PRO A 262 -15.34 -7.32 -10.46
C PRO A 262 -14.74 -5.90 -10.55
N PRO A 263 -13.41 -5.75 -10.50
CA PRO A 263 -12.77 -4.44 -10.64
C PRO A 263 -12.97 -3.89 -12.07
N TYR A 264 -12.84 -2.57 -12.21
CA TYR A 264 -12.65 -1.97 -13.53
C TYR A 264 -11.37 -2.50 -14.19
N ALA A 265 -11.34 -2.49 -15.51
CA ALA A 265 -10.07 -2.58 -16.22
C ALA A 265 -9.10 -1.49 -15.72
N PRO A 266 -7.79 -1.73 -15.75
CA PRO A 266 -6.81 -0.73 -15.33
C PRO A 266 -7.06 0.61 -16.02
N LEU A 267 -6.80 1.71 -15.30
CA LEU A 267 -6.90 3.06 -15.85
C LEU A 267 -6.01 3.20 -17.09
N THR A 268 -6.44 3.97 -18.03
CA THR A 268 -5.56 4.47 -19.11
C THR A 268 -4.61 5.53 -18.55
N GLU A 269 -3.53 5.81 -19.27
CA GLU A 269 -2.60 6.90 -18.95
C GLU A 269 -3.33 8.24 -18.78
N ALA A 270 -4.21 8.58 -19.72
CA ALA A 270 -4.98 9.84 -19.69
C ALA A 270 -5.95 9.92 -18.48
N GLU A 271 -6.55 8.80 -18.08
CA GLU A 271 -7.40 8.76 -16.87
C GLU A 271 -6.58 8.95 -15.59
N LEU A 272 -5.38 8.37 -15.53
CA LEU A 272 -4.49 8.57 -14.40
C LEU A 272 -3.96 10.01 -14.35
N ASP A 273 -3.52 10.56 -15.48
CA ASP A 273 -3.07 11.96 -15.61
C ASP A 273 -4.14 12.93 -15.11
N ARG A 274 -5.40 12.71 -15.52
CA ARG A 274 -6.53 13.55 -15.05
C ARG A 274 -6.58 13.65 -13.54
N SER A 275 -6.37 12.52 -12.82
CA SER A 275 -6.40 12.51 -11.35
C SER A 275 -5.24 13.30 -10.73
N PHE A 276 -4.05 13.24 -11.32
CA PHE A 276 -2.87 13.94 -10.83
C PHE A 276 -2.83 15.41 -11.23
N ASP A 277 -3.46 15.76 -12.34
CA ASP A 277 -3.47 17.11 -12.91
C ASP A 277 -4.53 18.05 -12.31
N LEU A 278 -5.33 17.55 -11.37
CA LEU A 278 -6.30 18.34 -10.61
C LEU A 278 -5.61 19.47 -9.82
N PRO A 279 -6.34 20.55 -9.48
CA PRO A 279 -5.74 21.75 -8.90
C PRO A 279 -5.40 21.59 -7.41
N TYR A 280 -4.52 20.65 -7.09
CA TYR A 280 -4.01 20.48 -5.71
C TYR A 280 -3.17 21.70 -5.30
N THR A 281 -3.36 22.19 -4.09
CA THR A 281 -2.45 23.17 -3.49
C THR A 281 -1.10 22.55 -3.12
N ARG A 282 -1.03 21.24 -2.96
CA ARG A 282 0.10 20.45 -2.47
C ARG A 282 0.57 20.85 -1.06
N LEU A 283 -0.31 21.46 -0.28
CA LEU A 283 -0.05 21.97 1.07
C LEU A 283 -1.06 21.41 2.07
N PRO A 284 -0.69 21.30 3.35
CA PRO A 284 -1.64 21.09 4.41
C PRO A 284 -2.69 22.20 4.46
N HIS A 285 -3.91 21.86 4.89
CA HIS A 285 -4.97 22.86 5.07
C HIS A 285 -4.54 23.95 6.08
N PRO A 286 -4.86 25.25 5.87
CA PRO A 286 -4.44 26.35 6.74
C PRO A 286 -4.80 26.22 8.23
N LYS A 287 -5.78 25.39 8.57
CA LYS A 287 -6.10 25.05 9.99
C LYS A 287 -4.92 24.44 10.76
N TYR A 288 -3.91 23.90 10.06
CA TYR A 288 -2.70 23.32 10.66
C TYR A 288 -1.50 24.27 10.65
N LYS A 289 -1.73 25.59 10.44
CA LYS A 289 -0.64 26.59 10.48
C LYS A 289 0.16 26.47 11.78
N GLY A 290 1.48 26.37 11.65
CA GLY A 290 2.40 26.19 12.78
C GLY A 290 2.50 24.77 13.32
N LYS A 291 1.82 23.79 12.72
CA LYS A 291 1.90 22.37 13.10
C LYS A 291 2.57 21.57 11.98
N ARG A 292 3.39 20.61 12.39
CA ARG A 292 4.07 19.70 11.48
C ARG A 292 3.22 18.45 11.23
N ILE A 293 3.12 18.00 9.98
CA ILE A 293 2.53 16.70 9.61
C ILE A 293 3.65 15.85 9.01
N PRO A 294 4.21 14.86 9.72
CA PRO A 294 5.39 14.12 9.25
C PRO A 294 5.19 13.43 7.90
N ALA A 295 4.02 12.84 7.64
CA ALA A 295 3.72 12.22 6.36
C ALA A 295 3.79 13.22 5.19
N TYR A 296 3.35 14.46 5.39
CA TYR A 296 3.51 15.51 4.39
C TYR A 296 4.99 15.86 4.15
N ASP A 297 5.77 16.02 5.21
CA ASP A 297 7.20 16.34 5.09
C ASP A 297 7.97 15.27 4.31
N MET A 298 7.57 14.01 4.44
CA MET A 298 8.19 12.90 3.70
C MET A 298 7.93 12.95 2.20
N ILE A 299 6.77 13.48 1.77
CA ILE A 299 6.32 13.36 0.37
C ILE A 299 6.22 14.70 -0.37
N LYS A 300 6.35 15.84 0.32
CA LYS A 300 6.12 17.16 -0.28
C LYS A 300 6.95 17.45 -1.55
N PHE A 301 8.12 16.86 -1.66
CA PHE A 301 9.02 16.96 -2.81
C PHE A 301 9.17 15.64 -3.57
N SER A 302 8.19 14.75 -3.44
CA SER A 302 8.14 13.53 -4.22
C SER A 302 7.09 13.62 -5.33
N VAL A 303 7.34 12.89 -6.42
CA VAL A 303 6.44 12.78 -7.56
C VAL A 303 6.21 11.31 -7.86
N ASN A 304 4.95 10.90 -7.78
CA ASN A 304 4.55 9.54 -8.10
C ASN A 304 4.32 9.42 -9.61
N ILE A 305 5.05 8.52 -10.27
CA ILE A 305 5.04 8.37 -11.73
C ILE A 305 4.16 7.23 -12.23
N HIS A 306 3.79 6.28 -11.34
CA HIS A 306 2.89 5.17 -11.67
C HIS A 306 2.22 4.60 -10.42
N ARG A 307 1.14 3.84 -10.62
CA ARG A 307 0.45 3.05 -9.61
C ARG A 307 0.50 1.57 -9.98
N GLY A 308 0.20 0.70 -9.00
CA GLY A 308 0.25 -0.75 -9.15
C GLY A 308 1.64 -1.34 -8.91
N CYS A 309 1.68 -2.64 -8.64
CA CYS A 309 2.90 -3.39 -8.46
C CYS A 309 2.69 -4.87 -8.81
N PHE A 310 3.37 -5.36 -9.83
CA PHE A 310 3.30 -6.76 -10.24
C PHE A 310 4.21 -7.69 -9.44
N GLY A 311 4.81 -7.20 -8.36
CA GLY A 311 5.67 -8.01 -7.47
C GLY A 311 4.94 -9.16 -6.80
N GLY A 312 3.71 -8.93 -6.36
CA GLY A 312 2.85 -9.95 -5.74
C GLY A 312 3.45 -10.56 -4.47
N CYS A 313 4.28 -9.82 -3.72
CA CYS A 313 4.86 -10.29 -2.46
C CYS A 313 3.75 -10.72 -1.49
N ALA A 314 3.91 -11.88 -0.84
CA ALA A 314 2.86 -12.52 -0.06
C ALA A 314 2.34 -11.71 1.14
N PHE A 315 3.12 -10.75 1.61
CA PHE A 315 2.82 -9.91 2.78
C PHE A 315 2.40 -8.48 2.44
N CYS A 316 2.42 -8.10 1.14
CA CYS A 316 2.29 -6.70 0.73
C CYS A 316 0.86 -6.37 0.30
N THR A 317 0.30 -5.28 0.85
CA THR A 317 -1.04 -4.80 0.53
C THR A 317 -1.09 -3.89 -0.71
N ILE A 318 0.05 -3.48 -1.25
CA ILE A 318 0.09 -2.57 -2.42
C ILE A 318 -0.59 -3.21 -3.63
N SER A 319 -0.19 -4.42 -4.01
CA SER A 319 -0.83 -5.11 -5.14
C SER A 319 -2.29 -5.48 -4.85
N ALA A 320 -2.66 -5.75 -3.60
CA ALA A 320 -4.03 -6.04 -3.20
C ALA A 320 -4.95 -4.80 -3.27
N HIS A 321 -4.39 -3.59 -3.05
CA HIS A 321 -5.15 -2.33 -3.07
C HIS A 321 -5.03 -1.58 -4.40
N GLN A 322 -3.81 -1.39 -4.91
CA GLN A 322 -3.58 -0.66 -6.17
C GLN A 322 -3.68 -1.55 -7.41
N GLY A 323 -3.68 -2.87 -7.23
CA GLY A 323 -3.68 -3.85 -8.32
C GLY A 323 -2.29 -4.26 -8.79
N LYS A 324 -2.26 -5.37 -9.54
CA LYS A 324 -1.05 -5.93 -10.15
C LYS A 324 -0.58 -5.14 -11.37
N PHE A 325 -1.52 -4.56 -12.11
CA PHE A 325 -1.22 -3.92 -13.39
C PHE A 325 -0.65 -2.53 -13.18
N ILE A 326 0.48 -2.25 -13.83
CA ILE A 326 1.09 -0.92 -13.77
C ILE A 326 0.28 0.03 -14.64
N VAL A 327 -0.12 1.13 -14.02
CA VAL A 327 -0.70 2.29 -14.70
C VAL A 327 0.26 3.46 -14.53
N SER A 328 0.85 3.91 -15.64
CA SER A 328 1.87 4.95 -15.65
C SER A 328 1.29 6.28 -16.12
N ARG A 329 1.79 7.36 -15.57
CA ARG A 329 1.48 8.72 -16.02
C ARG A 329 2.25 9.05 -17.30
N SER A 330 1.74 10.01 -18.05
CA SER A 330 2.48 10.60 -19.16
C SER A 330 3.68 11.43 -18.66
N LYS A 331 4.65 11.62 -19.51
CA LYS A 331 5.81 12.49 -19.25
C LYS A 331 5.36 13.93 -18.99
N GLU A 332 4.38 14.41 -19.75
CA GLU A 332 3.80 15.74 -19.66
C GLU A 332 3.18 16.00 -18.28
N SER A 333 2.36 15.07 -17.79
CA SER A 333 1.74 15.14 -16.45
C SER A 333 2.81 15.12 -15.34
N ILE A 334 3.83 14.27 -15.47
CA ILE A 334 4.94 14.22 -14.50
C ILE A 334 5.71 15.54 -14.47
N LEU A 335 6.08 16.10 -15.63
CA LEU A 335 6.81 17.36 -15.71
C LEU A 335 5.97 18.54 -15.21
N LYS A 336 4.65 18.54 -15.46
CA LYS A 336 3.72 19.53 -14.91
C LYS A 336 3.75 19.50 -13.38
N GLU A 337 3.70 18.32 -12.78
CA GLU A 337 3.77 18.16 -11.33
C GLU A 337 5.13 18.56 -10.75
N VAL A 338 6.24 18.19 -11.40
CA VAL A 338 7.59 18.63 -10.99
C VAL A 338 7.66 20.15 -10.94
N LYS A 339 7.15 20.86 -11.97
CA LYS A 339 7.10 22.33 -11.98
C LYS A 339 6.28 22.89 -10.82
N ALA A 340 5.14 22.27 -10.49
CA ALA A 340 4.33 22.68 -9.34
C ALA A 340 5.07 22.45 -7.99
N VAL A 341 5.85 21.38 -7.87
CA VAL A 341 6.72 21.14 -6.70
C VAL A 341 7.81 22.20 -6.58
N MET A 342 8.39 22.63 -7.71
CA MET A 342 9.42 23.68 -7.74
C MET A 342 8.93 25.04 -7.24
N GLU A 343 7.62 25.30 -7.33
CA GLU A 343 6.98 26.54 -6.83
C GLU A 343 6.75 26.53 -5.30
N LEU A 344 6.92 25.39 -4.63
CA LEU A 344 6.72 25.28 -3.18
C LEU A 344 7.76 26.11 -2.42
N PRO A 345 7.37 26.79 -1.31
CA PRO A 345 8.23 27.76 -0.61
C PRO A 345 9.60 27.23 -0.16
N ASP A 346 9.64 25.96 0.27
CA ASP A 346 10.83 25.33 0.84
C ASP A 346 11.64 24.53 -0.19
N PHE A 347 11.27 24.57 -1.46
CA PHE A 347 11.98 23.80 -2.49
C PHE A 347 13.38 24.39 -2.76
N LYS A 348 14.41 23.53 -2.68
CA LYS A 348 15.82 23.92 -2.85
C LYS A 348 16.51 23.28 -4.07
N GLY A 349 15.72 22.76 -5.00
CA GLY A 349 16.20 22.11 -6.21
C GLY A 349 16.36 20.58 -6.09
N TYR A 350 15.86 19.96 -5.01
CA TYR A 350 15.99 18.52 -4.78
C TYR A 350 14.64 17.86 -4.71
N LEU A 351 14.38 16.91 -5.62
CA LEU A 351 13.27 15.98 -5.50
C LEU A 351 13.67 14.81 -4.59
N SER A 352 12.84 14.49 -3.61
CA SER A 352 13.12 13.44 -2.63
C SER A 352 12.84 12.04 -3.18
N ASP A 353 11.89 11.91 -4.10
CA ASP A 353 11.56 10.69 -4.80
C ASP A 353 10.89 11.00 -6.15
N LEU A 354 11.38 10.39 -7.21
CA LEU A 354 10.76 10.35 -8.53
C LEU A 354 10.48 8.88 -8.86
N GLY A 355 9.40 8.34 -8.30
CA GLY A 355 9.18 6.91 -8.28
C GLY A 355 7.72 6.48 -8.14
N GLY A 356 7.51 5.31 -7.60
CA GLY A 356 6.19 4.71 -7.42
C GLY A 356 6.23 3.59 -6.38
N PRO A 357 5.22 2.70 -6.31
CA PRO A 357 5.20 1.58 -5.39
C PRO A 357 6.44 0.68 -5.48
N SER A 358 7.08 0.66 -6.65
CA SER A 358 8.42 0.13 -6.90
C SER A 358 9.10 1.03 -7.92
N ALA A 359 10.31 1.51 -7.63
CA ALA A 359 10.98 2.55 -8.40
C ALA A 359 11.12 2.24 -9.90
N ASN A 360 11.38 0.98 -10.25
CA ASN A 360 11.69 0.57 -11.62
C ASN A 360 10.62 -0.29 -12.29
N MET A 361 9.34 0.12 -12.18
CA MET A 361 8.23 -0.53 -12.88
C MET A 361 7.48 0.40 -13.86
N TYR A 362 7.94 1.62 -14.03
CA TYR A 362 7.31 2.61 -14.91
C TYR A 362 7.20 2.10 -16.35
N LYS A 363 6.00 2.20 -16.95
CA LYS A 363 5.65 1.73 -18.31
C LYS A 363 5.86 0.22 -18.55
N MET A 364 6.16 -0.58 -17.53
CA MET A 364 6.29 -2.02 -17.66
C MET A 364 4.92 -2.70 -17.70
N ARG A 365 4.66 -3.48 -18.73
CA ARG A 365 3.41 -4.21 -18.95
C ARG A 365 3.65 -5.46 -19.80
N GLY A 366 2.64 -6.30 -19.95
CA GLY A 366 2.69 -7.41 -20.91
C GLY A 366 2.82 -6.90 -22.34
N ARG A 367 3.66 -7.55 -23.15
CA ARG A 367 3.84 -7.25 -24.59
C ARG A 367 2.61 -7.64 -25.38
N ASP A 368 2.05 -8.79 -25.06
CA ASP A 368 0.78 -9.29 -25.62
C ASP A 368 -0.29 -9.24 -24.52
N GLU A 369 -1.26 -8.34 -24.70
CA GLU A 369 -2.37 -8.15 -23.77
C GLU A 369 -3.33 -9.34 -23.75
N ALA A 370 -3.47 -10.08 -24.86
CA ALA A 370 -4.33 -11.26 -24.91
C ALA A 370 -3.86 -12.36 -23.96
N ILE A 371 -2.54 -12.49 -23.78
CA ILE A 371 -1.94 -13.38 -22.77
C ILE A 371 -2.29 -12.88 -21.36
N CYS A 372 -2.16 -11.57 -21.12
CA CYS A 372 -2.45 -10.98 -19.82
C CYS A 372 -3.93 -11.11 -19.43
N LYS A 373 -4.86 -10.99 -20.39
CA LYS A 373 -6.30 -11.16 -20.17
C LYS A 373 -6.67 -12.54 -19.63
N LYS A 374 -5.93 -13.58 -20.00
CA LYS A 374 -6.13 -14.96 -19.54
C LYS A 374 -5.31 -15.33 -18.30
N CYS A 375 -4.42 -14.45 -17.85
CA CYS A 375 -3.46 -14.74 -16.81
C CYS A 375 -4.10 -14.76 -15.41
N LYS A 376 -3.82 -15.83 -14.65
CA LYS A 376 -4.27 -16.02 -13.25
C LYS A 376 -3.14 -15.83 -12.23
N ARG A 377 -1.89 -15.55 -12.69
CA ARG A 377 -0.74 -15.43 -11.79
C ARG A 377 -0.87 -14.18 -10.91
N PRO A 378 -0.63 -14.28 -9.60
CA PRO A 378 -0.64 -13.12 -8.71
C PRO A 378 0.60 -12.23 -8.88
N SER A 379 1.68 -12.75 -9.48
CA SER A 379 2.94 -12.04 -9.73
C SER A 379 3.42 -12.22 -11.17
N CYS A 380 3.97 -11.14 -11.76
CA CYS A 380 4.63 -11.24 -13.07
C CYS A 380 6.12 -11.57 -12.97
N ILE A 381 6.68 -11.63 -11.76
CA ILE A 381 8.11 -11.83 -11.53
C ILE A 381 8.43 -13.00 -10.60
N HIS A 382 7.45 -13.61 -9.98
CA HIS A 382 7.62 -14.80 -9.13
C HIS A 382 6.81 -15.98 -9.69
N PRO A 383 7.33 -17.23 -9.66
CA PRO A 383 8.70 -17.65 -9.27
C PRO A 383 9.78 -17.27 -10.29
N LYS A 384 9.39 -16.89 -11.49
CA LYS A 384 10.27 -16.40 -12.57
C LYS A 384 9.61 -15.22 -13.27
N VAL A 385 10.43 -14.31 -13.80
CA VAL A 385 9.95 -13.20 -14.63
C VAL A 385 9.15 -13.75 -15.82
N CYS A 386 7.95 -13.19 -16.02
CA CYS A 386 7.07 -13.60 -17.09
C CYS A 386 7.70 -13.29 -18.46
N PRO A 387 7.79 -14.24 -19.38
CA PRO A 387 8.34 -13.99 -20.72
C PRO A 387 7.58 -12.92 -21.52
N ASN A 388 6.29 -12.73 -21.19
CA ASN A 388 5.45 -11.69 -21.79
C ASN A 388 5.67 -10.29 -21.19
N LEU A 389 6.40 -10.18 -20.07
CA LEU A 389 6.64 -8.88 -19.43
C LEU A 389 7.67 -8.07 -20.20
N ASN A 390 7.33 -6.84 -20.55
CA ASN A 390 8.30 -5.87 -21.03
C ASN A 390 9.04 -5.28 -19.83
N THR A 391 10.37 -5.45 -19.80
CA THR A 391 11.24 -4.95 -18.72
C THR A 391 12.17 -3.82 -19.20
N ASP A 392 11.82 -3.16 -20.30
CA ASP A 392 12.59 -2.04 -20.85
C ASP A 392 12.54 -0.81 -19.90
N HIS A 393 13.70 -0.32 -19.51
CA HIS A 393 13.87 0.85 -18.64
C HIS A 393 14.03 2.18 -19.42
N SER A 394 14.06 2.16 -20.77
CA SER A 394 14.24 3.38 -21.57
C SER A 394 13.22 4.48 -21.25
N PRO A 395 11.90 4.17 -21.05
CA PRO A 395 10.93 5.21 -20.71
C PRO A 395 11.21 5.88 -19.36
N LEU A 396 11.80 5.13 -18.40
CA LEU A 396 12.15 5.66 -17.09
C LEU A 396 13.39 6.55 -17.16
N LEU A 397 14.40 6.17 -17.95
CA LEU A 397 15.56 7.01 -18.24
C LEU A 397 15.16 8.32 -18.89
N ASP A 398 14.22 8.29 -19.85
CA ASP A 398 13.69 9.47 -20.51
C ASP A 398 13.03 10.46 -19.50
N ILE A 399 12.29 9.95 -18.52
CA ILE A 399 11.73 10.77 -17.44
C ILE A 399 12.85 11.40 -16.61
N TYR A 400 13.86 10.62 -16.18
CA TYR A 400 14.95 11.12 -15.35
C TYR A 400 15.72 12.24 -16.06
N HIS A 401 16.10 12.00 -17.32
CA HIS A 401 16.79 13.03 -18.11
C HIS A 401 15.94 14.29 -18.32
N ALA A 402 14.64 14.12 -18.58
CA ALA A 402 13.75 15.26 -18.77
C ALA A 402 13.59 16.09 -17.49
N VAL A 403 13.50 15.45 -16.33
CA VAL A 403 13.38 16.13 -15.03
C VAL A 403 14.68 16.81 -14.65
N ASP A 404 15.82 16.11 -14.76
CA ASP A 404 17.13 16.64 -14.37
C ASP A 404 17.58 17.82 -15.25
N ASN A 405 17.06 17.91 -16.48
CA ASN A 405 17.32 19.05 -17.39
C ASN A 405 16.40 20.25 -17.14
N LEU A 406 15.45 20.20 -16.21
CA LEU A 406 14.62 21.37 -15.89
C LEU A 406 15.46 22.43 -15.14
N PRO A 407 15.44 23.69 -15.59
CA PRO A 407 16.08 24.78 -14.86
C PRO A 407 15.53 24.87 -13.43
N GLY A 408 16.42 24.80 -12.42
CA GLY A 408 16.03 24.84 -11.01
C GLY A 408 16.00 23.46 -10.33
N ILE A 409 16.06 22.36 -11.07
CA ILE A 409 16.35 21.03 -10.51
C ILE A 409 17.87 20.86 -10.39
N LYS A 410 18.35 20.60 -9.19
CA LYS A 410 19.76 20.27 -8.92
C LYS A 410 19.98 18.78 -8.94
N LYS A 411 19.03 18.02 -8.41
CA LYS A 411 19.06 16.56 -8.37
C LYS A 411 17.69 15.96 -8.10
N SER A 412 17.37 14.86 -8.78
CA SER A 412 16.23 14.01 -8.45
C SER A 412 16.73 12.73 -7.79
N PHE A 413 16.19 12.41 -6.60
CA PHE A 413 16.50 11.18 -5.88
C PHE A 413 15.44 10.12 -6.09
N ILE A 414 15.80 8.88 -5.81
CA ILE A 414 14.92 7.74 -5.75
C ILE A 414 14.89 7.25 -4.31
N GLY A 415 13.76 7.52 -3.63
CA GLY A 415 13.47 7.06 -2.26
C GLY A 415 12.69 5.75 -2.22
N SER A 416 12.02 5.41 -3.31
CA SER A 416 11.25 4.18 -3.48
C SER A 416 12.15 2.94 -3.59
N GLY A 417 11.63 1.78 -3.18
CA GLY A 417 12.37 0.52 -3.26
C GLY A 417 12.61 0.05 -4.70
N VAL A 418 13.82 -0.39 -5.00
CA VAL A 418 14.22 -0.88 -6.32
C VAL A 418 14.09 -2.40 -6.38
N ARG A 419 13.51 -2.91 -7.46
CA ARG A 419 13.46 -4.34 -7.77
C ARG A 419 14.72 -4.75 -8.51
N TYR A 420 15.73 -5.18 -7.76
CA TYR A 420 17.02 -5.60 -8.30
C TYR A 420 16.92 -6.90 -9.15
N ASP A 421 15.91 -7.72 -8.92
CA ASP A 421 15.62 -8.88 -9.76
C ASP A 421 15.26 -8.51 -11.20
N LEU A 422 14.62 -7.35 -11.42
CA LEU A 422 14.40 -6.81 -12.76
C LEU A 422 15.70 -6.26 -13.38
N LEU A 423 16.62 -5.75 -12.57
CA LEU A 423 17.92 -5.24 -13.05
C LEU A 423 18.89 -6.37 -13.46
N LEU A 424 18.72 -7.54 -12.87
CA LEU A 424 19.52 -8.73 -13.17
C LEU A 424 18.93 -9.59 -14.29
N GLN A 425 17.69 -9.29 -14.71
CA GLN A 425 16.99 -10.06 -15.73
C GLN A 425 17.66 -9.90 -17.10
N GLN A 426 18.02 -11.03 -17.72
CA GLN A 426 18.48 -11.05 -19.11
C GLN A 426 17.28 -11.20 -20.04
N SER A 427 17.11 -10.23 -20.92
CA SER A 427 16.12 -10.27 -22.00
C SER A 427 16.72 -10.88 -23.26
N LYS A 428 15.85 -11.46 -24.10
CA LYS A 428 16.25 -11.88 -25.47
C LYS A 428 16.49 -10.67 -26.39
N ASP A 429 15.97 -9.50 -26.02
CA ASP A 429 16.15 -8.25 -26.75
C ASP A 429 17.38 -7.50 -26.22
N PRO A 430 18.43 -7.33 -27.05
CA PRO A 430 19.64 -6.61 -26.66
C PRO A 430 19.40 -5.15 -26.24
N LYS A 431 18.39 -4.50 -26.82
CA LYS A 431 18.04 -3.11 -26.48
C LYS A 431 17.53 -3.03 -25.04
N THR A 432 16.68 -3.97 -24.62
CA THR A 432 16.21 -4.08 -23.23
C THR A 432 17.38 -4.32 -22.26
N ASN A 433 18.35 -5.17 -22.61
CA ASN A 433 19.52 -5.40 -21.75
C ASN A 433 20.38 -4.14 -21.63
N LYS A 434 20.57 -3.42 -22.73
CA LYS A 434 21.30 -2.14 -22.74
C LYS A 434 20.62 -1.10 -21.86
N SER A 435 19.32 -0.87 -22.04
CA SER A 435 18.57 0.09 -21.22
C SER A 435 18.57 -0.27 -19.73
N THR A 436 18.54 -1.54 -19.39
CA THR A 436 18.63 -2.01 -17.99
C THR A 436 20.00 -1.72 -17.39
N GLN A 437 21.09 -1.90 -18.14
CA GLN A 437 22.44 -1.57 -17.69
C GLN A 437 22.63 -0.06 -17.54
N GLU A 438 22.17 0.72 -18.51
CA GLU A 438 22.19 2.20 -18.47
C GLU A 438 21.40 2.72 -17.25
N TYR A 439 20.18 2.20 -17.03
CA TYR A 439 19.36 2.56 -15.89
C TYR A 439 20.05 2.21 -14.55
N THR A 440 20.64 1.02 -14.44
CA THR A 440 21.33 0.59 -13.23
C THR A 440 22.47 1.54 -12.87
N ARG A 441 23.27 1.95 -13.88
CA ARG A 441 24.37 2.89 -13.69
C ARG A 441 23.85 4.29 -13.35
N GLU A 442 22.89 4.79 -14.10
CA GLU A 442 22.24 6.10 -13.89
C GLU A 442 21.65 6.20 -12.49
N LEU A 443 20.88 5.21 -12.05
CA LEU A 443 20.32 5.13 -10.71
C LEU A 443 21.40 5.30 -9.64
N ILE A 444 22.46 4.50 -9.70
CA ILE A 444 23.51 4.48 -8.68
C ILE A 444 24.30 5.78 -8.70
N VAL A 445 24.69 6.26 -9.87
CA VAL A 445 25.57 7.44 -10.00
C VAL A 445 24.82 8.75 -9.69
N ARG A 446 23.57 8.87 -10.13
CA ARG A 446 22.85 10.15 -10.10
C ARG A 446 21.74 10.25 -9.09
N HIS A 447 21.01 9.16 -8.83
CA HIS A 447 19.75 9.20 -8.10
C HIS A 447 19.77 8.63 -6.68
N VAL A 448 20.92 8.08 -6.24
CA VAL A 448 21.12 7.65 -4.86
C VAL A 448 21.68 8.79 -4.01
N SER A 449 21.00 9.09 -2.90
CA SER A 449 21.39 10.16 -1.95
C SER A 449 22.45 9.74 -0.92
N GLY A 450 23.30 8.75 -1.27
CA GLY A 450 24.28 8.13 -0.38
C GLY A 450 23.84 6.79 0.21
N ARG A 451 22.55 6.51 0.30
CA ARG A 451 22.01 5.27 0.86
C ARG A 451 20.88 4.73 -0.05
N LEU A 452 21.07 3.55 -0.62
CA LEU A 452 20.06 2.87 -1.43
C LEU A 452 19.37 1.80 -0.61
N LYS A 453 18.06 1.95 -0.43
CA LYS A 453 17.22 0.97 0.25
C LYS A 453 16.85 -0.16 -0.70
N VAL A 454 17.08 -1.39 -0.29
CA VAL A 454 16.71 -2.61 -1.03
C VAL A 454 16.08 -3.61 -0.09
N ALA A 455 15.22 -4.47 -0.61
CA ALA A 455 14.39 -5.34 0.19
C ALA A 455 14.62 -6.84 -0.16
N PRO A 456 15.75 -7.46 0.25
CA PRO A 456 15.92 -8.90 0.16
C PRO A 456 14.94 -9.67 1.05
N GLU A 457 14.48 -9.08 2.16
CA GLU A 457 13.51 -9.55 3.16
C GLU A 457 13.99 -10.73 3.99
N HIS A 458 14.72 -11.69 3.45
CA HIS A 458 15.28 -12.85 4.13
C HIS A 458 16.48 -13.43 3.37
N THR A 459 17.17 -14.40 3.97
CA THR A 459 18.29 -15.12 3.35
C THR A 459 17.96 -16.59 3.04
N SER A 460 16.95 -17.17 3.69
CA SER A 460 16.50 -18.55 3.47
C SER A 460 15.63 -18.63 2.22
N GLU A 461 16.03 -19.44 1.23
CA GLU A 461 15.27 -19.61 -0.02
C GLU A 461 13.86 -20.17 0.22
N ARG A 462 13.71 -21.06 1.20
CA ARG A 462 12.40 -21.60 1.59
C ARG A 462 11.47 -20.48 2.08
N VAL A 463 11.95 -19.58 2.92
CA VAL A 463 11.18 -18.43 3.42
C VAL A 463 10.90 -17.45 2.28
N LEU A 464 11.90 -17.13 1.46
CA LEU A 464 11.76 -16.24 0.30
C LEU A 464 10.74 -16.76 -0.72
N SER A 465 10.68 -18.06 -0.94
CA SER A 465 9.67 -18.68 -1.81
C SER A 465 8.26 -18.43 -1.30
N ILE A 466 8.02 -18.60 0.01
CA ILE A 466 6.72 -18.29 0.64
C ILE A 466 6.41 -16.79 0.58
N MET A 467 7.42 -15.93 0.76
CA MET A 467 7.31 -14.47 0.61
C MET A 467 7.05 -14.03 -0.83
N ARG A 468 7.26 -14.90 -1.82
CA ARG A 468 7.27 -14.58 -3.25
C ARG A 468 8.33 -13.54 -3.59
N LYS A 469 9.53 -13.73 -3.02
CA LYS A 469 10.72 -12.90 -3.26
C LYS A 469 11.77 -13.69 -4.06
N PRO A 470 12.68 -12.99 -4.75
CA PRO A 470 13.77 -13.64 -5.47
C PRO A 470 14.75 -14.32 -4.50
N PRO A 471 15.54 -15.33 -4.96
CA PRO A 471 16.60 -15.94 -4.17
C PRO A 471 17.60 -14.90 -3.65
N PHE A 472 18.13 -15.12 -2.45
CA PHE A 472 19.08 -14.19 -1.83
C PHE A 472 20.40 -14.05 -2.64
N SER A 473 20.76 -15.05 -3.44
CA SER A 473 21.90 -14.97 -4.36
C SER A 473 21.82 -13.76 -5.30
N GLN A 474 20.62 -13.41 -5.77
CA GLN A 474 20.42 -12.23 -6.63
C GLN A 474 20.73 -10.91 -5.89
N PHE A 475 20.44 -10.82 -4.60
CA PHE A 475 20.88 -9.67 -3.81
C PHE A 475 22.41 -9.58 -3.78
N GLY A 476 23.11 -10.72 -3.63
CA GLY A 476 24.57 -10.79 -3.70
C GLY A 476 25.13 -10.34 -5.04
N GLU A 477 24.49 -10.72 -6.15
CA GLU A 477 24.86 -10.27 -7.51
C GLU A 477 24.66 -8.76 -7.67
N PHE A 478 23.51 -8.26 -7.25
CA PHE A 478 23.23 -6.81 -7.29
C PHE A 478 24.24 -6.02 -6.43
N LYS A 479 24.59 -6.53 -5.23
CA LYS A 479 25.59 -5.90 -4.37
C LYS A 479 26.95 -5.79 -5.08
N LYS A 480 27.39 -6.83 -5.79
CA LYS A 480 28.62 -6.79 -6.56
C LYS A 480 28.61 -5.70 -7.65
N ILE A 481 27.48 -5.53 -8.34
CA ILE A 481 27.29 -4.48 -9.35
C ILE A 481 27.34 -3.11 -8.70
N PHE A 482 26.62 -2.93 -7.59
CA PHE A 482 26.59 -1.68 -6.82
C PHE A 482 27.98 -1.27 -6.33
N ASP A 483 28.73 -2.20 -5.70
CA ASP A 483 30.08 -1.97 -5.18
C ASP A 483 31.07 -1.66 -6.30
N ARG A 484 30.95 -2.33 -7.46
CA ARG A 484 31.79 -2.07 -8.64
C ARG A 484 31.56 -0.65 -9.15
N ILE A 485 30.31 -0.23 -9.38
CA ILE A 485 30.00 1.10 -9.89
C ILE A 485 30.47 2.17 -8.89
N ASN A 486 30.27 1.96 -7.58
CA ASN A 486 30.76 2.89 -6.56
C ASN A 486 32.28 3.07 -6.64
N ARG A 487 33.05 2.00 -6.85
CA ARG A 487 34.52 2.07 -7.01
C ARG A 487 34.93 2.79 -8.30
N GLU A 488 34.29 2.46 -9.42
CA GLU A 488 34.53 3.08 -10.72
C GLU A 488 34.30 4.59 -10.71
N GLU A 489 33.27 5.03 -10.00
CA GLU A 489 32.84 6.43 -9.94
C GLU A 489 33.35 7.19 -8.69
N GLY A 490 34.16 6.54 -7.84
CA GLY A 490 34.69 7.15 -6.61
C GLY A 490 33.62 7.50 -5.58
N LEU A 491 32.47 6.80 -5.59
CA LEU A 491 31.35 7.03 -4.69
C LEU A 491 31.51 6.25 -3.38
N ARG A 492 30.87 6.76 -2.30
CA ARG A 492 30.87 6.13 -0.96
C ARG A 492 29.44 5.85 -0.50
N GLN A 493 28.64 5.27 -1.36
CA GLN A 493 27.26 4.96 -1.06
C GLN A 493 27.12 3.62 -0.34
N GLN A 494 26.00 3.42 0.36
CA GLN A 494 25.70 2.21 1.12
C GLN A 494 24.39 1.58 0.67
N LEU A 495 24.37 0.24 0.60
CA LEU A 495 23.13 -0.52 0.52
C LEU A 495 22.54 -0.69 1.91
N ILE A 496 21.25 -0.42 2.06
CA ILE A 496 20.50 -0.60 3.30
C ILE A 496 19.48 -1.70 3.07
N PRO A 497 19.79 -2.93 3.46
CA PRO A 497 18.87 -4.05 3.27
C PRO A 497 17.76 -4.07 4.32
N TYR A 498 16.53 -4.35 3.87
CA TYR A 498 15.37 -4.62 4.72
C TYR A 498 15.22 -6.12 4.96
N PHE A 499 14.94 -6.50 6.22
CA PHE A 499 14.69 -7.89 6.60
C PHE A 499 13.45 -8.01 7.48
N ILE A 500 12.74 -9.13 7.32
CA ILE A 500 11.52 -9.46 8.07
C ILE A 500 11.72 -10.78 8.82
N SER A 501 11.49 -10.74 10.13
CA SER A 501 11.39 -11.96 10.97
C SER A 501 9.93 -12.39 11.14
N SER A 502 9.72 -13.60 11.62
CA SER A 502 8.39 -14.13 12.00
C SER A 502 7.39 -14.21 10.84
N HIS A 503 7.86 -14.14 9.59
CA HIS A 503 7.02 -14.43 8.42
C HIS A 503 6.61 -15.91 8.42
N PRO A 504 5.40 -16.26 7.92
CA PRO A 504 5.06 -17.67 7.71
C PRO A 504 6.18 -18.44 7.03
N GLY A 505 6.49 -19.62 7.54
CA GLY A 505 7.61 -20.46 7.12
C GLY A 505 8.94 -20.16 7.77
N CYS A 506 9.12 -19.01 8.42
CA CYS A 506 10.39 -18.66 9.09
C CYS A 506 10.49 -19.31 10.46
N LYS A 507 11.60 -20.00 10.70
CA LYS A 507 11.97 -20.63 11.99
C LYS A 507 13.21 -19.94 12.57
N GLU A 508 13.53 -20.27 13.81
CA GLU A 508 14.70 -19.73 14.50
C GLU A 508 16.01 -20.08 13.77
N GLU A 509 16.11 -21.28 13.19
CA GLU A 509 17.28 -21.71 12.41
C GLU A 509 17.52 -20.83 11.19
N ASP A 510 16.46 -20.43 10.49
CA ASP A 510 16.55 -19.52 9.33
C ASP A 510 17.11 -18.16 9.75
N MET A 511 16.70 -17.67 10.93
CA MET A 511 17.17 -16.40 11.46
C MET A 511 18.62 -16.49 11.97
N ALA A 512 19.01 -17.62 12.53
CA ALA A 512 20.38 -17.88 12.96
C ALA A 512 21.35 -17.89 11.75
N GLU A 513 20.94 -18.50 10.65
CA GLU A 513 21.70 -18.47 9.39
C GLU A 513 21.74 -17.07 8.77
N LEU A 514 20.63 -16.31 8.84
CA LEU A 514 20.59 -14.91 8.42
C LEU A 514 21.63 -14.08 9.20
N ALA A 515 21.73 -14.26 10.51
CA ALA A 515 22.73 -13.55 11.33
C ALA A 515 24.17 -13.84 10.87
N VAL A 516 24.51 -15.10 10.58
CA VAL A 516 25.83 -15.47 10.05
C VAL A 516 26.09 -14.85 8.68
N ILE A 517 25.10 -14.86 7.80
CA ILE A 517 25.24 -14.30 6.44
C ILE A 517 25.43 -12.78 6.52
N THR A 518 24.64 -12.08 7.34
CA THR A 518 24.73 -10.64 7.49
C THR A 518 26.03 -10.22 8.15
N LYS A 519 26.56 -10.98 9.11
CA LYS A 519 27.91 -10.80 9.66
C LYS A 519 28.98 -10.91 8.58
N ARG A 520 28.94 -11.97 7.76
CA ARG A 520 29.93 -12.17 6.68
C ARG A 520 29.89 -11.06 5.63
N LEU A 521 28.72 -10.42 5.44
CA LEU A 521 28.55 -9.30 4.51
C LEU A 521 28.78 -7.93 5.17
N ASP A 522 29.15 -7.91 6.44
CA ASP A 522 29.37 -6.71 7.26
C ASP A 522 28.14 -5.77 7.33
N PHE A 523 26.94 -6.36 7.45
CA PHE A 523 25.71 -5.61 7.64
C PHE A 523 25.31 -5.54 9.12
N HIS A 524 25.44 -4.38 9.73
CA HIS A 524 24.77 -4.05 10.97
C HIS A 524 23.34 -3.59 10.64
N LEU A 525 22.36 -4.46 10.85
CA LEU A 525 21.01 -4.26 10.35
C LEU A 525 20.28 -3.11 11.08
N GLU A 526 19.80 -2.14 10.31
CA GLU A 526 19.04 -0.99 10.80
C GLU A 526 17.55 -1.09 10.45
N GLN A 527 17.24 -1.67 9.30
CA GLN A 527 15.88 -1.76 8.76
C GLN A 527 15.35 -3.18 8.92
N VAL A 528 14.85 -3.47 10.10
CA VAL A 528 14.31 -4.78 10.46
C VAL A 528 12.92 -4.63 11.07
N GLN A 529 12.05 -5.57 10.76
CA GLN A 529 10.72 -5.62 11.35
C GLN A 529 10.22 -7.06 11.53
N ASP A 530 9.34 -7.26 12.50
CA ASP A 530 8.59 -8.49 12.61
C ASP A 530 7.41 -8.45 11.63
N PHE A 531 7.06 -9.59 11.05
CA PHE A 531 5.87 -9.70 10.21
C PHE A 531 4.64 -9.25 10.98
N THR A 532 3.88 -8.34 10.38
CA THR A 532 2.59 -7.87 10.90
C THR A 532 1.49 -8.44 10.02
N PRO A 533 0.68 -9.38 10.51
CA PRO A 533 -0.45 -9.89 9.75
C PRO A 533 -1.43 -8.77 9.40
N THR A 534 -1.53 -8.46 8.12
CA THR A 534 -2.44 -7.45 7.57
C THR A 534 -3.52 -8.15 6.75
N PRO A 535 -4.81 -7.87 6.94
CA PRO A 535 -5.87 -8.51 6.19
C PRO A 535 -5.63 -8.48 4.67
N MET A 536 -6.18 -9.42 3.95
CA MET A 536 -6.12 -9.53 2.49
C MET A 536 -4.70 -9.79 1.93
N THR A 537 -3.85 -10.49 2.68
CA THR A 537 -2.54 -10.96 2.21
C THR A 537 -2.38 -12.47 2.39
N VAL A 538 -1.70 -13.13 1.44
CA VAL A 538 -1.39 -14.58 1.51
C VAL A 538 -0.70 -14.94 2.83
N ALA A 539 0.27 -14.10 3.22
CA ALA A 539 1.03 -14.33 4.43
C ALA A 539 0.16 -14.27 5.69
N THR A 540 -0.84 -13.39 5.74
CA THR A 540 -1.76 -13.31 6.88
C THR A 540 -2.65 -14.55 6.96
N GLU A 541 -3.15 -15.03 5.85
CA GLU A 541 -3.96 -16.25 5.80
C GLU A 541 -3.13 -17.48 6.18
N ALA A 542 -1.90 -17.61 5.66
CA ALA A 542 -0.99 -18.67 6.06
C ALA A 542 -0.63 -18.59 7.56
N TRP A 543 -0.41 -17.38 8.07
CA TRP A 543 -0.10 -17.14 9.48
C TRP A 543 -1.26 -17.59 10.40
N TYR A 544 -2.48 -17.19 10.07
CA TYR A 544 -3.67 -17.52 10.85
C TYR A 544 -4.06 -18.98 10.73
N THR A 545 -4.23 -19.45 9.49
CA THR A 545 -4.78 -20.78 9.23
C THR A 545 -3.78 -21.90 9.50
N GLY A 546 -2.48 -21.63 9.35
CA GLY A 546 -1.42 -22.64 9.37
C GLY A 546 -1.31 -23.41 8.05
N PHE A 547 -1.98 -22.97 6.97
CA PHE A 547 -1.96 -23.58 5.65
C PHE A 547 -1.62 -22.58 4.58
N HIS A 548 -0.86 -22.99 3.57
CA HIS A 548 -0.63 -22.17 2.39
C HIS A 548 -1.92 -22.11 1.54
N PRO A 549 -2.47 -20.90 1.24
CA PRO A 549 -3.77 -20.77 0.57
C PRO A 549 -3.92 -21.48 -0.77
N TYR A 550 -2.83 -21.69 -1.50
CA TYR A 550 -2.86 -22.32 -2.83
C TYR A 550 -2.65 -23.85 -2.79
N THR A 551 -1.81 -24.34 -1.90
CA THR A 551 -1.46 -25.77 -1.84
C THR A 551 -2.15 -26.50 -0.69
N LEU A 552 -2.66 -25.78 0.30
CA LEU A 552 -3.19 -26.28 1.57
C LEU A 552 -2.19 -27.13 2.36
N GLU A 553 -0.91 -27.01 2.06
CA GLU A 553 0.17 -27.60 2.84
C GLU A 553 0.37 -26.84 4.15
N PRO A 554 0.74 -27.54 5.24
CA PRO A 554 1.01 -26.91 6.51
C PRO A 554 2.18 -25.90 6.43
N VAL A 555 2.00 -24.73 7.03
CA VAL A 555 3.01 -23.68 7.14
C VAL A 555 3.20 -23.27 8.59
N PHE A 556 4.42 -23.41 9.08
CA PHE A 556 4.79 -22.93 10.43
C PHE A 556 4.68 -21.41 10.50
N SER A 557 4.25 -20.89 11.63
CA SER A 557 4.24 -19.43 11.91
C SER A 557 4.50 -19.20 13.40
N ALA A 558 5.42 -18.28 13.69
CA ALA A 558 5.67 -17.82 15.06
C ALA A 558 4.48 -16.99 15.54
N LYS A 559 3.71 -17.51 16.50
CA LYS A 559 2.47 -16.88 16.99
C LYS A 559 2.63 -16.22 18.35
N THR A 560 3.44 -16.81 19.21
CA THR A 560 3.67 -16.30 20.55
C THR A 560 4.71 -15.18 20.55
N GLN A 561 4.63 -14.30 21.54
CA GLN A 561 5.64 -13.25 21.72
C GLN A 561 7.03 -13.85 21.94
N ARG A 562 7.13 -14.99 22.63
CA ARG A 562 8.41 -15.70 22.85
C ARG A 562 9.03 -16.14 21.53
N GLU A 563 8.26 -16.80 20.66
CA GLU A 563 8.74 -17.26 19.34
C GLU A 563 9.20 -16.08 18.46
N LYS A 564 8.45 -14.98 18.46
CA LYS A 564 8.82 -13.78 17.72
C LYS A 564 10.11 -13.15 18.22
N LEU A 565 10.27 -13.03 19.55
CA LEU A 565 11.49 -12.50 20.16
C LEU A 565 12.69 -13.42 19.92
N ALA A 566 12.49 -14.76 19.98
CA ALA A 566 13.52 -15.74 19.67
C ALA A 566 14.05 -15.61 18.25
N GLN A 567 13.20 -15.25 17.30
CA GLN A 567 13.63 -14.94 15.92
C GLN A 567 14.28 -13.56 15.81
N ARG A 568 13.64 -12.53 16.36
CA ARG A 568 14.06 -11.14 16.20
C ARG A 568 15.46 -10.85 16.73
N GLN A 569 15.88 -11.47 17.83
CA GLN A 569 17.18 -11.24 18.46
C GLN A 569 18.36 -11.45 17.50
N PHE A 570 18.24 -12.37 16.53
CA PHE A 570 19.28 -12.67 15.56
C PHE A 570 19.62 -11.50 14.63
N PHE A 571 18.73 -10.55 14.43
CA PHE A 571 19.04 -9.31 13.71
C PHE A 571 20.14 -8.49 14.40
N PHE A 572 20.25 -8.59 15.71
CA PHE A 572 21.14 -7.79 16.55
C PHE A 572 22.37 -8.55 17.04
N TRP A 573 22.84 -9.54 16.25
CA TRP A 573 23.98 -10.38 16.57
C TRP A 573 25.22 -9.57 16.96
N TYR A 574 25.38 -8.34 16.45
CA TYR A 574 26.50 -7.44 16.70
C TYR A 574 26.41 -6.69 18.04
N LYS A 575 25.24 -6.70 18.69
CA LYS A 575 25.04 -6.03 19.97
C LYS A 575 25.54 -6.90 21.14
N PRO A 576 26.43 -6.35 22.01
CA PRO A 576 26.96 -7.13 23.13
C PRO A 576 25.89 -7.66 24.09
N GLU A 577 24.82 -6.88 24.32
CA GLU A 577 23.69 -7.24 25.19
C GLU A 577 22.89 -8.44 24.69
N GLU A 578 22.85 -8.67 23.38
CA GLU A 578 22.09 -9.79 22.78
C GLU A 578 22.93 -11.08 22.68
N ARG A 579 24.24 -10.98 22.81
CA ARG A 579 25.16 -12.13 22.60
C ARG A 579 24.81 -13.34 23.46
N ARG A 580 24.53 -13.12 24.75
CA ARG A 580 24.18 -14.22 25.69
C ARG A 580 22.87 -14.91 25.30
N ASN A 581 21.87 -14.11 24.95
CA ASN A 581 20.55 -14.59 24.53
C ASN A 581 20.66 -15.43 23.26
N ILE A 582 21.39 -14.92 22.25
CA ILE A 582 21.61 -15.61 20.99
C ILE A 582 22.37 -16.93 21.17
N ILE A 583 23.43 -16.97 22.01
CA ILE A 583 24.18 -18.21 22.32
C ILE A 583 23.26 -19.23 22.98
N ASN A 584 22.43 -18.82 23.93
CA ASN A 584 21.47 -19.71 24.59
C ASN A 584 20.44 -20.26 23.60
N GLU A 585 19.94 -19.41 22.70
CA GLU A 585 18.99 -19.82 21.67
C GLU A 585 19.62 -20.80 20.67
N LEU A 586 20.86 -20.55 20.21
CA LEU A 586 21.60 -21.46 19.34
C LEU A 586 21.83 -22.83 19.97
N ARG A 587 22.08 -22.89 21.29
CA ARG A 587 22.17 -24.14 22.04
C ARG A 587 20.81 -24.86 22.12
N ARG A 588 19.73 -24.11 22.36
CA ARG A 588 18.36 -24.62 22.44
C ARG A 588 17.90 -25.27 21.14
N ILE A 589 18.19 -24.62 19.99
CA ILE A 589 17.83 -25.14 18.65
C ILE A 589 18.86 -26.14 18.08
N GLY A 590 19.90 -26.51 18.84
CA GLY A 590 20.92 -27.51 18.45
C GLY A 590 21.95 -26.99 17.42
N ARG A 591 22.01 -25.66 17.16
CA ARG A 591 22.90 -25.05 16.16
C ARG A 591 24.17 -24.46 16.80
N LYS A 592 24.86 -25.26 17.59
CA LYS A 592 26.15 -24.88 18.21
C LYS A 592 27.22 -24.51 17.18
N ASP A 593 27.15 -25.09 15.98
CA ASP A 593 28.03 -24.81 14.84
C ASP A 593 28.02 -23.32 14.42
N LEU A 594 26.93 -22.60 14.71
CA LEU A 594 26.80 -21.17 14.38
C LEU A 594 27.38 -20.25 15.47
N ILE A 595 27.63 -20.76 16.68
CA ILE A 595 28.23 -19.96 17.75
C ILE A 595 29.62 -19.49 17.37
N ASP A 596 30.46 -20.41 16.86
CA ASP A 596 31.80 -20.07 16.43
C ASP A 596 31.81 -19.16 15.20
N LYS A 597 30.86 -19.34 14.27
CA LYS A 597 30.71 -18.46 13.10
C LYS A 597 30.30 -17.04 13.49
N LEU A 598 29.48 -16.89 14.53
CA LEU A 598 29.04 -15.58 15.00
C LEU A 598 30.01 -14.93 15.98
N TYR A 599 30.62 -15.71 16.88
CA TYR A 599 31.35 -15.17 18.04
C TYR A 599 32.72 -15.78 18.25
N GLY A 600 33.15 -16.74 17.44
CA GLY A 600 34.53 -17.24 17.40
C GLY A 600 35.50 -16.14 16.91
N LYS A 601 36.77 -16.28 17.32
CA LYS A 601 37.84 -15.33 16.94
C LYS A 601 38.17 -15.43 15.45
#